data_203502b582cffe9eea68c5990a0b36ce
#
_entry.id   203502b582cffe9eea68c5990a0b36ce
#
_cell.length_a   1.000
_cell.length_b   1.000
_cell.length_c   1.000
_cell.angle_alpha   90.00
_cell.angle_beta   90.00
_cell.angle_gamma   90.00
#
_symmetry.space_group_name_H-M   'P 1'
#
loop_
_entity.id
_entity.type
_entity.pdbx_description
1 polymer ?
#
loop_
_entity_poly.entity_id
_entity_poly.type
_entity_poly.pdbx_seq_one_letter_code
_entity_poly.pdbx_strand_id
1 'polypeptide(L)'
;MKEKVVFTTALCLSAMTQMMAQNITGKVMDAKGEPLAFANVVLLNRTDSAFVKGAVSGEDGSFVIDSSCNGGIIKVTSVGYKTVCKDCEGENIGIIKMEEDSETLGEVVVKSSLPKTILKHGGMTTIVAGSVLEKAGTMEHLLDRIPKVSAQNGSIEVFGRGEPVIYINGRQMRSRSELDRLQSDNIKSVEVITNPGARYAASTKAVIRITTKKIQGEGFGFDASTTGEYDEKKNFGGYSQLNMSYRKNGLELGAYAFGARQYQPGNQDLQQKTYLDKTWNQKSEIRQVDIVEAMNFRLDASYQLDANNSIGANFGFLRNPKQTCEGNMTTAIWQDEDQTESSDSHANSFEQKSTLSSNVYYVGKIGKLGIDFNTDWLWSKNNEDVVTKEQYQEVGMDAQSQTVNSLTDKKYRLLASKLVLSYPLLGGELSLGGEYSNTHRTSKYQVVPTNFVSDDDSRVTESMASSFLAYSRNFGNVSMEAGLRYEYIDFNYYEYGKYMPSRTAIGSHRSACRCLWARYRCS
;
A
#
# COMPACT_ATOMS: atom_id res chain seq x y z
N MET A 1 -12.88 31.19 -48.85
CA MET A 1 -12.13 30.30 -47.93
C MET A 1 -12.04 30.86 -46.49
N LYS A 2 -12.06 32.16 -46.25
CA LYS A 2 -11.97 32.75 -44.89
C LYS A 2 -13.23 32.58 -44.06
N GLU A 3 -14.42 32.59 -44.64
CA GLU A 3 -15.69 32.44 -43.90
C GLU A 3 -15.94 31.00 -43.40
N LYS A 4 -15.48 29.96 -44.12
CA LYS A 4 -15.64 28.56 -43.69
C LYS A 4 -14.72 28.20 -42.53
N VAL A 5 -13.55 28.83 -42.42
CA VAL A 5 -12.60 28.60 -41.29
C VAL A 5 -13.13 29.23 -40.01
N VAL A 6 -13.74 30.41 -40.09
CA VAL A 6 -14.33 31.09 -38.90
C VAL A 6 -15.53 30.30 -38.36
N PHE A 7 -16.36 29.71 -39.23
CA PHE A 7 -17.51 28.93 -38.82
C PHE A 7 -17.11 27.59 -38.17
N THR A 8 -16.05 26.95 -38.70
CA THR A 8 -15.52 25.69 -38.11
C THR A 8 -14.82 25.94 -36.77
N THR A 9 -14.11 27.06 -36.60
CA THR A 9 -13.46 27.44 -35.36
C THR A 9 -14.49 27.83 -34.29
N ALA A 10 -15.56 28.53 -34.64
CA ALA A 10 -16.67 28.86 -33.75
C ALA A 10 -17.45 27.61 -33.32
N LEU A 11 -17.64 26.63 -34.21
CA LEU A 11 -18.30 25.36 -33.87
C LEU A 11 -17.43 24.48 -32.98
N CYS A 12 -16.12 24.47 -33.12
CA CYS A 12 -15.20 23.77 -32.21
C CYS A 12 -15.10 24.44 -30.83
N LEU A 13 -15.18 25.79 -30.74
CA LEU A 13 -15.22 26.49 -29.47
C LEU A 13 -16.55 26.29 -28.73
N SER A 14 -17.68 26.16 -29.43
CA SER A 14 -18.98 25.88 -28.80
C SER A 14 -19.13 24.42 -28.35
N ALA A 15 -18.39 23.48 -28.91
CA ALA A 15 -18.36 22.09 -28.47
C ALA A 15 -17.50 21.86 -27.19
N MET A 16 -16.64 22.81 -26.84
CA MET A 16 -15.81 22.72 -25.60
C MET A 16 -16.52 23.24 -24.34
N THR A 17 -17.73 23.75 -24.42
CA THR A 17 -18.41 24.37 -23.26
C THR A 17 -19.45 23.49 -22.55
N GLN A 18 -19.50 22.18 -22.80
CA GLN A 18 -20.43 21.28 -22.10
C GLN A 18 -19.78 20.01 -21.53
N MET A 19 -18.56 20.09 -21.03
CA MET A 19 -18.16 19.18 -19.95
C MET A 19 -18.62 19.84 -18.63
N MET A 20 -19.88 19.73 -18.29
CA MET A 20 -20.37 19.92 -16.93
C MET A 20 -19.64 18.87 -16.10
N ALA A 21 -18.65 19.27 -15.29
CA ALA A 21 -18.09 18.41 -14.27
C ALA A 21 -19.24 18.07 -13.32
N GLN A 22 -19.71 16.83 -13.34
CA GLN A 22 -20.72 16.35 -12.40
C GLN A 22 -20.03 16.24 -11.04
N ASN A 23 -20.38 17.12 -10.10
CA ASN A 23 -19.79 17.16 -8.78
C ASN A 23 -20.81 16.67 -7.75
N ILE A 24 -20.42 15.72 -6.92
CA ILE A 24 -21.20 15.34 -5.76
C ILE A 24 -20.90 16.33 -4.64
N THR A 25 -21.93 16.99 -4.13
CA THR A 25 -21.81 18.01 -3.08
C THR A 25 -22.63 17.65 -1.86
N GLY A 26 -22.25 18.15 -0.70
CA GLY A 26 -23.00 17.96 0.54
C GLY A 26 -22.31 18.64 1.72
N LYS A 27 -22.87 18.42 2.91
CA LYS A 27 -22.36 18.98 4.15
C LYS A 27 -22.36 17.93 5.27
N VAL A 28 -21.26 17.85 6.02
CA VAL A 28 -21.13 16.97 7.18
C VAL A 28 -21.31 17.77 8.45
N MET A 29 -22.20 17.31 9.32
CA MET A 29 -22.50 17.94 10.60
C MET A 29 -22.52 16.90 11.73
N ASP A 30 -22.33 17.33 12.96
CA ASP A 30 -22.57 16.51 14.13
C ASP A 30 -24.07 16.40 14.48
N ALA A 31 -24.41 15.64 15.53
CA ALA A 31 -25.79 15.49 16.01
C ALA A 31 -26.39 16.79 16.52
N LYS A 32 -25.59 17.77 16.94
CA LYS A 32 -26.01 19.09 17.44
C LYS A 32 -26.19 20.11 16.31
N GLY A 33 -25.78 19.75 15.08
CA GLY A 33 -25.84 20.63 13.92
C GLY A 33 -24.61 21.51 13.72
N GLU A 34 -23.52 21.23 14.45
CA GLU A 34 -22.24 21.91 14.25
C GLU A 34 -21.51 21.30 13.05
N PRO A 35 -20.82 22.12 12.22
CA PRO A 35 -20.11 21.62 11.06
C PRO A 35 -18.89 20.77 11.46
N LEU A 36 -18.73 19.62 10.83
CA LEU A 36 -17.58 18.75 11.02
C LEU A 36 -16.50 19.03 9.95
N ALA A 37 -15.45 19.69 10.37
CA ALA A 37 -14.27 19.93 9.54
C ALA A 37 -13.40 18.67 9.43
N PHE A 38 -12.75 18.49 8.27
CA PHE A 38 -11.79 17.42 8.00
C PHE A 38 -12.36 15.99 8.08
N ALA A 39 -13.68 15.81 7.96
CA ALA A 39 -14.27 14.49 7.79
C ALA A 39 -13.93 13.94 6.39
N ASN A 40 -13.55 12.68 6.30
CA ASN A 40 -13.35 12.01 5.04
C ASN A 40 -14.70 11.62 4.43
N VAL A 41 -14.93 12.03 3.19
CA VAL A 41 -16.14 11.67 2.41
C VAL A 41 -15.68 10.90 1.18
N VAL A 42 -16.06 9.63 1.10
CA VAL A 42 -15.56 8.70 0.08
C VAL A 42 -16.72 8.15 -0.73
N LEU A 43 -16.61 8.21 -2.04
CA LEU A 43 -17.49 7.50 -2.96
C LEU A 43 -16.93 6.09 -3.19
N LEU A 44 -17.73 5.08 -2.89
CA LEU A 44 -17.42 3.67 -3.10
C LEU A 44 -18.30 3.11 -4.21
N ASN A 45 -17.77 2.14 -4.93
CA ASN A 45 -18.56 1.35 -5.87
C ASN A 45 -19.51 0.42 -5.07
N ARG A 46 -20.76 0.32 -5.50
CA ARG A 46 -21.79 -0.46 -4.79
C ARG A 46 -21.55 -1.97 -4.83
N THR A 47 -20.93 -2.48 -5.89
CA THR A 47 -20.80 -3.93 -6.11
C THR A 47 -19.67 -4.57 -5.31
N ASP A 48 -18.56 -3.86 -5.14
CA ASP A 48 -17.33 -4.40 -4.55
C ASP A 48 -16.76 -3.51 -3.42
N SER A 49 -17.46 -2.39 -3.11
CA SER A 49 -17.00 -1.38 -2.15
C SER A 49 -15.62 -0.79 -2.47
N ALA A 50 -15.17 -0.91 -3.72
CA ALA A 50 -13.91 -0.33 -4.16
C ALA A 50 -13.95 1.20 -4.09
N PHE A 51 -12.82 1.81 -3.74
CA PHE A 51 -12.65 3.26 -3.71
C PHE A 51 -12.76 3.86 -5.12
N VAL A 52 -13.66 4.80 -5.32
CA VAL A 52 -13.83 5.54 -6.57
C VAL A 52 -13.15 6.91 -6.47
N LYS A 53 -13.58 7.73 -5.51
CA LYS A 53 -13.05 9.06 -5.27
C LYS A 53 -13.38 9.55 -3.87
N GLY A 54 -12.61 10.52 -3.35
CA GLY A 54 -12.86 11.07 -2.02
C GLY A 54 -12.52 12.53 -1.91
N ALA A 55 -13.14 13.19 -0.95
CA ALA A 55 -12.89 14.55 -0.55
C ALA A 55 -12.85 14.67 0.98
N VAL A 56 -12.38 15.79 1.47
CA VAL A 56 -12.39 16.12 2.90
C VAL A 56 -13.26 17.34 3.09
N SER A 57 -14.12 17.32 4.12
CA SER A 57 -14.97 18.47 4.44
C SER A 57 -14.15 19.70 4.85
N GLY A 58 -14.58 20.86 4.40
CA GLY A 58 -14.02 22.16 4.77
C GLY A 58 -14.33 22.54 6.24
N GLU A 59 -13.86 23.70 6.68
CA GLU A 59 -14.11 24.22 8.03
C GLU A 59 -15.61 24.42 8.31
N ASP A 60 -16.40 24.69 7.27
CA ASP A 60 -17.86 24.84 7.33
C ASP A 60 -18.60 23.50 7.16
N GLY A 61 -17.89 22.38 7.12
CA GLY A 61 -18.41 21.03 6.90
C GLY A 61 -18.77 20.70 5.45
N SER A 62 -18.67 21.64 4.49
CA SER A 62 -19.00 21.38 3.09
C SER A 62 -17.95 20.50 2.40
N PHE A 63 -18.40 19.66 1.44
CA PHE A 63 -17.51 18.84 0.62
C PHE A 63 -17.94 18.84 -0.86
N VAL A 64 -16.99 18.62 -1.73
CA VAL A 64 -17.19 18.45 -3.18
C VAL A 64 -16.35 17.27 -3.65
N ILE A 65 -16.98 16.26 -4.23
CA ILE A 65 -16.31 15.14 -4.91
C ILE A 65 -16.52 15.33 -6.42
N ASP A 66 -15.44 15.54 -7.16
CA ASP A 66 -15.44 15.66 -8.62
C ASP A 66 -15.64 14.28 -9.27
N SER A 67 -16.88 13.80 -9.23
CA SER A 67 -17.32 12.52 -9.80
C SER A 67 -18.84 12.50 -9.92
N SER A 68 -19.37 11.68 -10.82
CA SER A 68 -20.79 11.40 -10.95
C SER A 68 -21.24 10.35 -9.94
N CYS A 69 -22.48 10.52 -9.46
CA CYS A 69 -23.12 9.61 -8.51
C CYS A 69 -23.74 8.40 -9.25
N ASN A 70 -22.96 7.47 -9.76
CA ASN A 70 -23.44 6.32 -10.54
C ASN A 70 -24.01 5.18 -9.67
N GLY A 71 -24.90 5.49 -8.70
CA GLY A 71 -25.45 4.48 -7.79
C GLY A 71 -24.44 3.94 -6.77
N GLY A 72 -23.35 4.66 -6.49
CA GLY A 72 -22.35 4.31 -5.49
C GLY A 72 -22.83 4.55 -4.05
N ILE A 73 -21.95 4.33 -3.09
CA ILE A 73 -22.17 4.55 -1.66
C ILE A 73 -21.25 5.69 -1.19
N ILE A 74 -21.81 6.70 -0.54
CA ILE A 74 -21.04 7.73 0.17
C ILE A 74 -20.76 7.21 1.58
N LYS A 75 -19.50 6.97 1.88
CA LYS A 75 -19.02 6.64 3.23
C LYS A 75 -18.39 7.87 3.85
N VAL A 76 -18.84 8.25 5.03
CA VAL A 76 -18.26 9.37 5.79
C VAL A 76 -17.62 8.83 7.06
N THR A 77 -16.36 9.18 7.25
CA THR A 77 -15.62 8.86 8.47
C THR A 77 -15.04 10.14 9.06
N SER A 78 -15.16 10.26 10.35
CA SER A 78 -14.54 11.34 11.12
C SER A 78 -14.16 10.82 12.50
N VAL A 79 -13.13 11.40 13.05
CA VAL A 79 -12.60 10.95 14.34
C VAL A 79 -13.56 11.30 15.47
N GLY A 80 -13.86 10.29 16.30
CA GLY A 80 -14.81 10.44 17.42
C GLY A 80 -16.28 10.34 17.00
N TYR A 81 -16.54 9.96 15.76
CA TYR A 81 -17.89 9.78 15.23
C TYR A 81 -18.06 8.39 14.61
N LYS A 82 -19.28 7.86 14.71
CA LYS A 82 -19.64 6.62 14.03
C LYS A 82 -19.59 6.81 12.53
N THR A 83 -19.07 5.81 11.81
CA THR A 83 -19.05 5.80 10.35
C THR A 83 -20.49 5.84 9.81
N VAL A 84 -20.74 6.71 8.84
CA VAL A 84 -22.03 6.81 8.14
C VAL A 84 -21.85 6.39 6.70
N CYS A 85 -22.71 5.46 6.25
CA CYS A 85 -22.81 5.08 4.84
C CYS A 85 -24.19 5.50 4.33
N LYS A 86 -24.24 6.17 3.19
CA LYS A 86 -25.46 6.64 2.54
C LYS A 86 -25.40 6.34 1.05
N ASP A 87 -26.52 5.88 0.49
CA ASP A 87 -26.60 5.70 -0.97
C ASP A 87 -26.43 7.04 -1.67
N CYS A 88 -25.65 7.03 -2.75
CA CYS A 88 -25.47 8.21 -3.57
C CYS A 88 -26.64 8.34 -4.55
N GLU A 89 -27.59 9.23 -4.22
CA GLU A 89 -28.76 9.54 -5.04
C GLU A 89 -28.69 10.99 -5.53
N GLY A 90 -28.05 11.21 -6.68
CA GLY A 90 -27.92 12.52 -7.30
C GLY A 90 -26.67 13.32 -6.88
N GLU A 91 -26.54 14.53 -7.43
CA GLU A 91 -25.34 15.38 -7.27
C GLU A 91 -25.28 16.10 -5.91
N ASN A 92 -26.41 16.30 -5.26
CA ASN A 92 -26.48 16.94 -3.94
C ASN A 92 -26.97 15.93 -2.88
N ILE A 93 -26.05 15.46 -2.07
CA ILE A 93 -26.30 14.48 -1.01
C ILE A 93 -27.02 15.13 0.20
N GLY A 94 -27.00 16.46 0.28
CA GLY A 94 -27.56 17.20 1.40
C GLY A 94 -26.69 17.12 2.66
N ILE A 95 -27.34 17.17 3.83
CA ILE A 95 -26.67 17.12 5.12
C ILE A 95 -26.50 15.66 5.54
N ILE A 96 -25.27 15.29 5.90
CA ILE A 96 -24.94 14.01 6.52
C ILE A 96 -24.65 14.28 7.99
N LYS A 97 -25.50 13.74 8.88
CA LYS A 97 -25.33 13.86 10.33
C LYS A 97 -24.53 12.68 10.85
N MET A 98 -23.51 12.96 11.65
CA MET A 98 -22.69 11.97 12.32
C MET A 98 -22.97 11.98 13.82
N GLU A 99 -23.14 10.79 14.41
CA GLU A 99 -23.29 10.60 15.86
C GLU A 99 -21.91 10.43 16.49
N GLU A 100 -21.72 10.99 17.67
CA GLU A 100 -20.52 10.76 18.47
C GLU A 100 -20.39 9.26 18.81
N ASP A 101 -19.22 8.69 18.62
CA ASP A 101 -18.91 7.31 18.95
C ASP A 101 -18.55 7.23 20.44
N SER A 102 -19.57 7.30 21.28
CA SER A 102 -19.43 7.15 22.74
C SER A 102 -19.58 5.69 23.12
N GLU A 103 -18.52 4.91 23.13
CA GLU A 103 -18.54 3.64 23.89
C GLU A 103 -18.62 3.97 25.39
N THR A 104 -19.80 3.81 25.93
CA THR A 104 -20.07 3.88 27.37
C THR A 104 -19.54 2.60 28.02
N LEU A 105 -18.25 2.54 28.31
CA LEU A 105 -17.72 1.62 29.30
C LEU A 105 -17.96 2.25 30.66
N GLY A 106 -18.59 1.48 31.58
CA GLY A 106 -19.00 1.95 32.88
C GLY A 106 -17.92 2.76 33.61
N GLU A 107 -18.31 3.92 34.03
CA GLU A 107 -17.78 4.80 35.08
C GLU A 107 -16.24 4.93 35.23
N VAL A 108 -15.53 5.16 34.12
CA VAL A 108 -14.31 5.94 34.11
C VAL A 108 -14.42 6.94 32.97
N VAL A 109 -14.64 8.21 33.29
CA VAL A 109 -14.64 9.31 32.32
C VAL A 109 -13.20 9.52 31.87
N VAL A 110 -12.74 8.73 30.92
CA VAL A 110 -11.55 9.04 30.14
C VAL A 110 -11.96 10.13 29.14
N LYS A 111 -11.65 11.38 29.42
CA LYS A 111 -11.75 12.48 28.46
C LYS A 111 -10.71 12.25 27.35
N SER A 112 -11.02 11.39 26.41
CA SER A 112 -10.24 11.26 25.18
C SER A 112 -10.49 12.53 24.35
N SER A 113 -9.44 13.29 24.09
CA SER A 113 -9.56 14.52 23.29
C SER A 113 -9.66 14.18 21.81
N LEU A 114 -10.37 15.03 21.04
CA LEU A 114 -10.37 14.95 19.58
C LEU A 114 -8.91 15.08 19.07
N PRO A 115 -8.52 14.35 18.02
CA PRO A 115 -7.15 14.43 17.51
C PRO A 115 -6.88 15.81 16.91
N LYS A 116 -5.74 16.35 17.26
CA LYS A 116 -5.27 17.60 16.68
C LYS A 116 -4.60 17.34 15.33
N THR A 117 -5.15 17.91 14.27
CA THR A 117 -4.52 17.90 12.94
C THR A 117 -3.83 19.23 12.69
N ILE A 118 -2.54 19.16 12.32
CA ILE A 118 -1.67 20.32 12.08
C ILE A 118 -1.22 20.27 10.63
N LEU A 119 -1.40 21.37 9.92
CA LEU A 119 -0.88 21.52 8.55
C LEU A 119 0.61 21.88 8.61
N LYS A 120 1.47 21.07 8.00
CA LYS A 120 2.93 21.31 7.91
C LYS A 120 3.42 21.04 6.49
N HIS A 121 4.29 21.91 5.97
CA HIS A 121 5.15 21.67 4.78
C HIS A 121 4.58 20.72 3.69
N GLY A 122 3.39 21.05 3.16
CA GLY A 122 2.78 20.24 2.10
C GLY A 122 2.05 18.96 2.57
N GLY A 123 1.99 18.73 3.89
CA GLY A 123 1.32 17.58 4.51
C GLY A 123 0.42 17.97 5.67
N MET A 124 -0.32 17.01 6.16
CA MET A 124 -1.18 17.11 7.34
C MET A 124 -0.68 16.11 8.38
N THR A 125 -0.34 16.58 9.58
CA THR A 125 0.05 15.72 10.70
C THR A 125 -1.10 15.61 11.68
N THR A 126 -1.63 14.41 11.85
CA THR A 126 -2.65 14.10 12.84
C THR A 126 -1.99 13.47 14.07
N ILE A 127 -2.20 14.07 15.24
CA ILE A 127 -1.71 13.55 16.52
C ILE A 127 -2.66 12.45 16.97
N VAL A 128 -2.15 11.24 17.08
CA VAL A 128 -2.90 10.05 17.54
C VAL A 128 -2.81 9.93 19.06
N ALA A 129 -1.61 10.13 19.59
CA ALA A 129 -1.35 10.00 21.04
C ALA A 129 -2.24 10.93 21.89
N GLY A 130 -2.93 10.35 22.89
CA GLY A 130 -3.85 11.06 23.78
C GLY A 130 -5.21 11.39 23.15
N SER A 131 -5.50 10.88 21.95
CA SER A 131 -6.77 11.10 21.26
C SER A 131 -7.63 9.82 21.17
N VAL A 132 -8.88 9.97 20.75
CA VAL A 132 -9.78 8.81 20.49
C VAL A 132 -9.22 7.85 19.43
N LEU A 133 -8.29 8.31 18.58
CA LEU A 133 -7.64 7.46 17.58
C LEU A 133 -6.77 6.34 18.16
N GLU A 134 -6.29 6.46 19.40
CA GLU A 134 -5.58 5.39 20.08
C GLU A 134 -6.41 4.11 20.21
N LYS A 135 -7.73 4.25 20.23
CA LYS A 135 -8.67 3.14 20.38
C LYS A 135 -9.16 2.56 19.04
N ALA A 136 -8.59 3.00 17.92
CA ALA A 136 -9.00 2.50 16.60
C ALA A 136 -8.66 1.01 16.37
N GLY A 137 -7.76 0.45 17.19
CA GLY A 137 -7.33 -0.95 17.11
C GLY A 137 -6.30 -1.15 16.01
N THR A 138 -6.74 -1.55 14.81
CA THR A 138 -5.83 -1.83 13.69
C THR A 138 -5.34 -0.56 12.99
N MET A 139 -4.21 -0.68 12.27
CA MET A 139 -3.70 0.42 11.46
C MET A 139 -4.62 0.79 10.30
N GLU A 140 -5.34 -0.18 9.74
CA GLU A 140 -6.31 0.07 8.69
C GLU A 140 -7.45 0.97 9.19
N HIS A 141 -8.04 0.64 10.33
CA HIS A 141 -9.08 1.46 10.97
C HIS A 141 -8.56 2.84 11.41
N LEU A 142 -7.30 2.91 11.86
CA LEU A 142 -6.68 4.19 12.17
C LEU A 142 -6.51 5.06 10.93
N LEU A 143 -5.92 4.50 9.87
CA LEU A 143 -5.64 5.24 8.63
C LEU A 143 -6.90 5.69 7.90
N ASP A 144 -7.97 4.89 7.94
CA ASP A 144 -9.27 5.27 7.36
C ASP A 144 -9.90 6.50 8.03
N ARG A 145 -9.48 6.80 9.28
CA ARG A 145 -9.91 7.98 10.05
C ARG A 145 -8.93 9.16 9.93
N ILE A 146 -7.79 8.98 9.25
CA ILE A 146 -6.84 10.06 8.98
C ILE A 146 -7.32 10.89 7.79
N PRO A 147 -7.35 12.23 7.88
CA PRO A 147 -7.79 13.08 6.79
C PRO A 147 -7.02 12.82 5.49
N LYS A 148 -7.74 12.74 4.36
CA LYS A 148 -7.26 12.44 3.00
C LYS A 148 -6.79 11.01 2.76
N VAL A 149 -7.02 10.09 3.66
CA VAL A 149 -6.68 8.67 3.49
C VAL A 149 -7.96 7.85 3.45
N SER A 150 -8.01 6.89 2.56
CA SER A 150 -8.94 5.76 2.59
C SER A 150 -8.14 4.49 2.79
N ALA A 151 -8.54 3.68 3.75
CA ALA A 151 -7.90 2.41 4.05
C ALA A 151 -8.98 1.34 4.24
N GLN A 152 -9.14 0.45 3.25
CA GLN A 152 -10.19 -0.56 3.24
C GLN A 152 -9.72 -1.79 2.47
N ASN A 153 -10.14 -2.98 2.94
CA ASN A 153 -9.88 -4.27 2.29
C ASN A 153 -8.41 -4.47 1.91
N GLY A 154 -7.50 -4.00 2.78
CA GLY A 154 -6.08 -4.08 2.52
C GLY A 154 -5.53 -3.04 1.52
N SER A 155 -6.34 -2.18 0.93
CA SER A 155 -5.88 -1.06 0.10
C SER A 155 -5.75 0.22 0.92
N ILE A 156 -4.70 1.01 0.67
CA ILE A 156 -4.51 2.33 1.26
C ILE A 156 -4.30 3.33 0.15
N GLU A 157 -5.14 4.34 0.11
CA GLU A 157 -5.10 5.38 -0.90
C GLU A 157 -5.12 6.78 -0.30
N VAL A 158 -4.40 7.69 -0.90
CA VAL A 158 -4.46 9.12 -0.60
C VAL A 158 -5.28 9.81 -1.67
N PHE A 159 -6.31 10.54 -1.27
CA PHE A 159 -7.30 11.15 -2.16
C PHE A 159 -6.66 11.93 -3.31
N GLY A 160 -7.00 11.55 -4.54
CA GLY A 160 -6.49 12.15 -5.77
C GLY A 160 -5.00 11.89 -6.06
N ARG A 161 -4.35 10.98 -5.31
CA ARG A 161 -2.93 10.64 -5.47
C ARG A 161 -2.67 9.15 -5.64
N GLY A 162 -3.66 8.28 -5.29
CA GLY A 162 -3.53 6.84 -5.33
C GLY A 162 -2.70 6.30 -4.18
N GLU A 163 -2.07 5.16 -4.39
CA GLU A 163 -1.30 4.43 -3.37
C GLU A 163 -0.07 5.24 -2.89
N PRO A 164 0.08 5.45 -1.57
CA PRO A 164 1.19 6.20 -0.98
C PRO A 164 2.40 5.31 -0.72
N VAL A 165 3.58 5.93 -0.69
CA VAL A 165 4.76 5.30 -0.08
C VAL A 165 4.69 5.52 1.44
N ILE A 166 4.75 4.45 2.22
CA ILE A 166 4.61 4.49 3.67
C ILE A 166 5.98 4.42 4.35
N TYR A 167 6.18 5.28 5.33
CA TYR A 167 7.35 5.31 6.18
C TYR A 167 6.95 5.09 7.64
N ILE A 168 7.65 4.19 8.32
CA ILE A 168 7.48 3.94 9.76
C ILE A 168 8.75 4.37 10.46
N ASN A 169 8.67 5.35 11.36
CA ASN A 169 9.81 5.92 12.07
C ASN A 169 10.97 6.36 11.16
N GLY A 170 10.64 6.96 10.00
CA GLY A 170 11.62 7.42 9.02
C GLY A 170 12.07 6.36 8.00
N ARG A 171 11.85 5.08 8.24
CA ARG A 171 12.19 3.96 7.34
C ARG A 171 11.04 3.66 6.39
N GLN A 172 11.34 3.51 5.12
CA GLN A 172 10.33 3.07 4.13
C GLN A 172 9.87 1.65 4.43
N MET A 173 8.56 1.45 4.50
CA MET A 173 7.93 0.14 4.62
C MET A 173 8.24 -0.73 3.40
N ARG A 174 8.61 -1.97 3.63
CA ARG A 174 8.95 -2.95 2.56
C ARG A 174 7.90 -4.03 2.39
N SER A 175 7.07 -4.25 3.40
CA SER A 175 6.02 -5.26 3.41
C SER A 175 4.79 -4.76 4.15
N ARG A 176 3.62 -5.07 3.66
CA ARG A 176 2.34 -4.78 4.32
C ARG A 176 2.28 -5.32 5.75
N SER A 177 2.86 -6.49 5.98
CA SER A 177 2.90 -7.10 7.32
C SER A 177 3.59 -6.23 8.38
N GLU A 178 4.41 -5.26 8.00
CA GLU A 178 4.99 -4.28 8.95
C GLU A 178 3.91 -3.35 9.50
N LEU A 179 2.96 -2.97 8.65
CA LEU A 179 1.84 -2.12 9.05
C LEU A 179 0.81 -2.89 9.88
N ASP A 180 0.50 -4.13 9.48
CA ASP A 180 -0.52 -4.95 10.12
C ASP A 180 -0.17 -5.33 11.57
N ARG A 181 1.12 -5.24 11.94
CA ARG A 181 1.61 -5.47 13.31
C ARG A 181 1.50 -4.26 14.21
N LEU A 182 1.30 -3.07 13.67
CA LEU A 182 1.15 -1.87 14.46
C LEU A 182 -0.28 -1.77 15.01
N GLN A 183 -0.39 -1.46 16.28
CA GLN A 183 -1.64 -1.12 16.93
C GLN A 183 -1.76 0.39 17.07
N SER A 184 -2.98 0.92 16.99
CA SER A 184 -3.23 2.36 17.05
C SER A 184 -2.77 3.02 18.35
N ASP A 185 -2.81 2.28 19.46
CA ASP A 185 -2.36 2.73 20.78
C ASP A 185 -0.85 2.99 20.86
N ASN A 186 -0.07 2.34 19.99
CA ASN A 186 1.37 2.54 19.85
C ASN A 186 1.76 3.68 18.92
N ILE A 187 0.80 4.35 18.30
CA ILE A 187 1.06 5.42 17.34
C ILE A 187 1.09 6.78 18.05
N LYS A 188 2.12 7.57 17.77
CA LYS A 188 2.23 8.96 18.21
C LYS A 188 1.53 9.90 17.25
N SER A 189 1.81 9.78 15.95
CA SER A 189 1.26 10.64 14.92
C SER A 189 1.34 10.01 13.53
N VAL A 190 0.45 10.44 12.65
CA VAL A 190 0.43 10.09 11.23
C VAL A 190 0.50 11.38 10.43
N GLU A 191 1.47 11.48 9.52
CA GLU A 191 1.64 12.61 8.60
C GLU A 191 1.33 12.15 7.18
N VAL A 192 0.41 12.84 6.51
CA VAL A 192 0.01 12.59 5.12
C VAL A 192 0.54 13.71 4.24
N ILE A 193 1.47 13.39 3.34
CA ILE A 193 2.10 14.34 2.41
C ILE A 193 1.51 14.07 1.02
N THR A 194 0.60 14.94 0.58
CA THR A 194 -0.06 14.81 -0.72
C THR A 194 0.78 15.34 -1.87
N ASN A 195 1.92 15.90 -1.55
CA ASN A 195 2.81 16.55 -2.49
C ASN A 195 4.26 16.43 -2.06
N PRO A 196 4.81 15.21 -2.25
CA PRO A 196 6.18 14.93 -1.87
C PRO A 196 7.16 15.87 -2.57
N GLY A 197 8.06 16.46 -1.80
CA GLY A 197 9.14 17.31 -2.29
C GLY A 197 10.29 16.51 -2.93
N ALA A 198 11.40 17.18 -3.21
CA ALA A 198 12.59 16.58 -3.82
C ALA A 198 13.25 15.48 -2.95
N ARG A 199 12.90 15.39 -1.68
CA ARG A 199 13.35 14.35 -0.73
C ARG A 199 12.89 12.94 -1.13
N TYR A 200 11.83 12.82 -1.94
CA TYR A 200 11.22 11.55 -2.35
C TYR A 200 11.44 11.29 -3.83
N ALA A 201 11.34 10.03 -4.25
CA ALA A 201 11.50 9.64 -5.64
C ALA A 201 10.53 10.38 -6.57
N ALA A 202 10.94 10.66 -7.81
CA ALA A 202 10.14 11.42 -8.77
C ALA A 202 8.79 10.75 -9.10
N SER A 203 8.70 9.42 -8.98
CA SER A 203 7.49 8.64 -9.16
C SER A 203 6.52 8.69 -7.96
N THR A 204 6.97 9.15 -6.78
CA THR A 204 6.17 9.18 -5.56
C THR A 204 5.09 10.24 -5.65
N LYS A 205 3.82 9.82 -5.57
CA LYS A 205 2.65 10.71 -5.67
C LYS A 205 2.15 11.19 -4.30
N ALA A 206 2.28 10.35 -3.28
CA ALA A 206 1.93 10.65 -1.90
C ALA A 206 2.83 9.88 -0.93
N VAL A 207 2.95 10.38 0.29
CA VAL A 207 3.70 9.72 1.37
C VAL A 207 2.88 9.75 2.65
N ILE A 208 2.85 8.63 3.36
CA ILE A 208 2.35 8.55 4.75
C ILE A 208 3.54 8.25 5.66
N ARG A 209 3.74 9.10 6.67
CA ARG A 209 4.78 8.91 7.69
C ARG A 209 4.12 8.59 9.03
N ILE A 210 4.35 7.40 9.53
CA ILE A 210 3.85 6.91 10.80
C ILE A 210 4.97 7.03 11.83
N THR A 211 4.70 7.74 12.91
CA THR A 211 5.61 7.85 14.05
C THR A 211 4.99 7.11 15.22
N THR A 212 5.69 6.13 15.76
CA THR A 212 5.25 5.38 16.93
C THR A 212 5.57 6.14 18.23
N LYS A 213 4.86 5.83 19.31
CA LYS A 213 5.22 6.30 20.64
C LYS A 213 6.57 5.71 21.03
N LYS A 214 7.37 6.49 21.77
CA LYS A 214 8.49 5.92 22.51
C LYS A 214 7.88 5.15 23.69
N ILE A 215 8.13 3.86 23.75
CA ILE A 215 7.70 3.04 24.88
C ILE A 215 8.41 3.57 26.13
N GLN A 216 7.66 3.86 27.20
CA GLN A 216 8.20 4.34 28.47
C GLN A 216 8.41 3.19 29.43
N GLY A 217 9.44 3.31 30.29
CA GLY A 217 9.77 2.31 31.30
C GLY A 217 10.97 1.45 30.93
N GLU A 218 11.66 0.96 31.94
CA GLU A 218 12.75 0.00 31.83
C GLU A 218 12.28 -1.37 32.35
N GLY A 219 12.86 -2.43 31.84
CA GLY A 219 12.56 -3.79 32.27
C GLY A 219 12.47 -4.78 31.11
N PHE A 220 11.96 -5.94 31.46
CA PHE A 220 11.64 -7.02 30.53
C PHE A 220 10.13 -7.16 30.40
N GLY A 221 9.66 -7.30 29.18
CA GLY A 221 8.26 -7.59 28.86
C GLY A 221 8.16 -8.74 27.87
N PHE A 222 7.08 -9.50 27.96
CA PHE A 222 6.75 -10.50 26.95
C PHE A 222 5.23 -10.57 26.76
N ASP A 223 4.85 -10.97 25.56
CA ASP A 223 3.49 -11.31 25.18
C ASP A 223 3.54 -12.62 24.41
N ALA A 224 2.66 -13.53 24.72
CA ALA A 224 2.54 -14.80 24.02
C ALA A 224 1.07 -15.12 23.77
N SER A 225 0.76 -15.51 22.55
CA SER A 225 -0.59 -15.95 22.19
C SER A 225 -0.55 -17.17 21.28
N THR A 226 -1.58 -18.01 21.41
CA THR A 226 -1.80 -19.15 20.53
C THR A 226 -3.27 -19.22 20.16
N THR A 227 -3.54 -19.52 18.91
CA THR A 227 -4.89 -19.72 18.37
C THR A 227 -4.95 -21.06 17.68
N GLY A 228 -5.89 -21.89 18.07
CA GLY A 228 -6.23 -23.13 17.38
C GLY A 228 -7.44 -22.92 16.51
N GLU A 229 -7.41 -23.45 15.31
CA GLU A 229 -8.49 -23.39 14.32
C GLU A 229 -8.89 -24.79 13.94
N TYR A 230 -10.19 -25.03 13.84
CA TYR A 230 -10.74 -26.32 13.45
C TYR A 230 -11.91 -26.07 12.50
N ASP A 231 -11.84 -26.66 11.30
CA ASP A 231 -12.87 -26.48 10.30
C ASP A 231 -13.88 -27.63 10.27
N GLU A 232 -14.98 -27.46 9.52
CA GLU A 232 -16.03 -28.46 9.35
C GLU A 232 -15.52 -29.76 8.69
N LYS A 233 -14.43 -29.69 7.93
CA LYS A 233 -13.78 -30.84 7.27
C LYS A 233 -12.77 -31.55 8.20
N LYS A 234 -12.75 -31.19 9.49
CA LYS A 234 -11.86 -31.75 10.52
C LYS A 234 -10.38 -31.43 10.30
N ASN A 235 -10.06 -30.36 9.57
CA ASN A 235 -8.70 -29.87 9.47
C ASN A 235 -8.36 -29.06 10.72
N PHE A 236 -7.22 -29.36 11.30
CA PHE A 236 -6.68 -28.61 12.44
C PHE A 236 -5.56 -27.68 11.98
N GLY A 237 -5.69 -26.42 12.31
CA GLY A 237 -4.73 -25.36 12.03
C GLY A 237 -4.53 -24.45 13.23
N GLY A 238 -3.85 -23.35 13.00
CA GLY A 238 -3.66 -22.31 13.99
C GLY A 238 -2.31 -21.63 13.90
N TYR A 239 -2.07 -20.72 14.84
CA TYR A 239 -0.80 -20.00 14.93
C TYR A 239 -0.42 -19.74 16.37
N SER A 240 0.87 -19.55 16.59
CA SER A 240 1.44 -19.12 17.85
C SER A 240 2.41 -17.98 17.63
N GLN A 241 2.42 -17.01 18.53
CA GLN A 241 3.36 -15.91 18.50
C GLN A 241 3.91 -15.61 19.89
N LEU A 242 5.15 -15.12 19.90
CA LEU A 242 5.86 -14.66 21.08
C LEU A 242 6.54 -13.35 20.76
N ASN A 243 6.25 -12.32 21.55
CA ASN A 243 6.97 -11.05 21.56
C ASN A 243 7.74 -10.93 22.86
N MET A 244 8.98 -10.50 22.77
CA MET A 244 9.83 -10.22 23.92
C MET A 244 10.47 -8.85 23.73
N SER A 245 10.56 -8.09 24.81
CA SER A 245 11.22 -6.79 24.83
C SER A 245 12.04 -6.62 26.10
N TYR A 246 13.19 -6.00 25.95
CA TYR A 246 14.05 -5.62 27.07
C TYR A 246 14.53 -4.19 26.87
N ARG A 247 14.43 -3.38 27.91
CA ARG A 247 14.89 -1.99 27.87
C ARG A 247 15.62 -1.63 29.15
N LYS A 248 16.79 -1.03 29.00
CA LYS A 248 17.56 -0.49 30.12
C LYS A 248 18.59 0.52 29.63
N ASN A 249 18.69 1.66 30.29
CA ASN A 249 19.74 2.68 30.05
C ASN A 249 19.88 3.05 28.56
N GLY A 250 18.78 3.28 27.87
CA GLY A 250 18.78 3.64 26.43
C GLY A 250 18.96 2.44 25.46
N LEU A 251 19.31 1.24 25.97
CA LEU A 251 19.29 0.02 25.17
C LEU A 251 17.86 -0.53 25.09
N GLU A 252 17.44 -0.86 23.87
CA GLU A 252 16.19 -1.54 23.59
C GLU A 252 16.46 -2.77 22.71
N LEU A 253 16.04 -3.93 23.18
CA LEU A 253 16.12 -5.19 22.47
C LEU A 253 14.70 -5.73 22.27
N GLY A 254 14.41 -6.22 21.09
CA GLY A 254 13.16 -6.87 20.73
C GLY A 254 13.40 -8.22 20.08
N ALA A 255 12.56 -9.19 20.38
CA ALA A 255 12.53 -10.47 19.70
C ALA A 255 11.07 -10.84 19.40
N TYR A 256 10.84 -11.34 18.19
CA TYR A 256 9.55 -11.83 17.73
C TYR A 256 9.72 -13.21 17.11
N ALA A 257 8.85 -14.12 17.50
CA ALA A 257 8.74 -15.44 16.90
C ALA A 257 7.27 -15.72 16.57
N PHE A 258 7.02 -16.25 15.38
CA PHE A 258 5.70 -16.63 14.90
C PHE A 258 5.79 -17.95 14.16
N GLY A 259 4.84 -18.83 14.41
CA GLY A 259 4.65 -20.07 13.67
C GLY A 259 3.18 -20.29 13.37
N ALA A 260 2.85 -20.69 12.16
CA ALA A 260 1.49 -20.97 11.72
C ALA A 260 1.40 -22.20 10.83
N ARG A 261 0.26 -22.88 10.93
CA ARG A 261 -0.25 -23.79 9.92
C ARG A 261 -1.73 -23.52 9.74
N GLN A 262 -2.11 -23.09 8.54
CA GLN A 262 -3.47 -22.65 8.25
C GLN A 262 -4.02 -23.38 7.04
N TYR A 263 -5.31 -23.68 7.10
CA TYR A 263 -6.10 -24.21 5.99
C TYR A 263 -6.98 -23.07 5.46
N GLN A 264 -6.81 -22.74 4.20
CA GLN A 264 -7.50 -21.62 3.55
C GLN A 264 -8.29 -22.13 2.37
N PRO A 265 -9.60 -22.46 2.53
CA PRO A 265 -10.45 -22.81 1.40
C PRO A 265 -10.73 -21.57 0.56
N GLY A 266 -10.59 -21.71 -0.75
CA GLY A 266 -10.89 -20.68 -1.74
C GLY A 266 -11.97 -21.17 -2.71
N ASN A 267 -13.02 -20.38 -2.88
CA ASN A 267 -14.03 -20.59 -3.90
C ASN A 267 -14.12 -19.33 -4.75
N GLN A 268 -13.97 -19.48 -6.04
CA GLN A 268 -14.02 -18.37 -6.97
C GLN A 268 -14.81 -18.77 -8.22
N ASP A 269 -15.75 -17.93 -8.60
CA ASP A 269 -16.49 -18.04 -9.86
C ASP A 269 -16.06 -16.86 -10.73
N LEU A 270 -15.44 -17.16 -11.88
CA LEU A 270 -14.88 -16.17 -12.79
C LEU A 270 -15.66 -16.19 -14.10
N GLN A 271 -16.03 -15.01 -14.57
CA GLN A 271 -16.55 -14.83 -15.91
C GLN A 271 -15.73 -13.78 -16.66
N GLN A 272 -15.21 -14.16 -17.82
CA GLN A 272 -14.49 -13.28 -18.72
C GLN A 272 -15.19 -13.19 -20.07
N LYS A 273 -15.44 -11.98 -20.54
CA LYS A 273 -15.96 -11.73 -21.90
C LYS A 273 -14.94 -10.96 -22.72
N THR A 274 -14.66 -11.47 -23.91
CA THR A 274 -13.76 -10.84 -24.87
C THR A 274 -14.57 -10.52 -26.14
N TYR A 275 -14.62 -9.26 -26.51
CA TYR A 275 -15.37 -8.76 -27.65
C TYR A 275 -14.41 -8.58 -28.83
N LEU A 276 -14.54 -9.45 -29.83
CA LEU A 276 -13.85 -9.41 -31.13
C LEU A 276 -14.92 -9.42 -32.23
N ASP A 277 -14.64 -10.01 -33.39
CA ASP A 277 -15.66 -10.26 -34.42
C ASP A 277 -16.83 -11.12 -33.91
N LYS A 278 -16.54 -11.97 -32.95
CA LYS A 278 -17.49 -12.74 -32.12
C LYS A 278 -17.21 -12.49 -30.65
N THR A 279 -18.23 -12.69 -29.81
CA THR A 279 -18.08 -12.57 -28.36
C THR A 279 -17.66 -13.91 -27.78
N TRP A 280 -16.50 -13.94 -27.13
CA TRP A 280 -16.03 -15.07 -26.36
C TRP A 280 -16.43 -14.86 -24.90
N ASN A 281 -17.08 -15.85 -24.30
CA ASN A 281 -17.50 -15.85 -22.91
C ASN A 281 -16.96 -17.10 -22.23
N GLN A 282 -16.01 -16.91 -21.33
CA GLN A 282 -15.43 -17.97 -20.50
C GLN A 282 -16.03 -17.89 -19.10
N LYS A 283 -16.49 -19.00 -18.58
CA LYS A 283 -16.90 -19.15 -17.18
C LYS A 283 -16.05 -20.23 -16.55
N SER A 284 -15.47 -19.93 -15.40
CA SER A 284 -14.65 -20.87 -14.65
C SER A 284 -15.10 -20.90 -13.18
N GLU A 285 -15.28 -22.10 -12.66
CA GLU A 285 -15.49 -22.35 -11.24
C GLU A 285 -14.21 -22.92 -10.66
N ILE A 286 -13.66 -22.26 -9.65
CA ILE A 286 -12.42 -22.68 -8.98
C ILE A 286 -12.75 -23.03 -7.53
N ARG A 287 -12.33 -24.18 -7.11
CA ARG A 287 -12.48 -24.70 -5.75
C ARG A 287 -11.13 -25.22 -5.30
N GLN A 288 -10.53 -24.55 -4.31
CA GLN A 288 -9.18 -24.88 -3.87
C GLN A 288 -9.06 -24.90 -2.34
N VAL A 289 -8.01 -25.55 -1.88
CA VAL A 289 -7.58 -25.51 -0.48
C VAL A 289 -6.10 -25.25 -0.44
N ASP A 290 -5.73 -24.15 0.19
CA ASP A 290 -4.34 -23.82 0.49
C ASP A 290 -3.99 -24.28 1.91
N ILE A 291 -2.86 -24.96 2.06
CA ILE A 291 -2.25 -25.29 3.35
C ILE A 291 -0.95 -24.50 3.44
N VAL A 292 -0.92 -23.53 4.34
CA VAL A 292 0.22 -22.63 4.51
C VAL A 292 0.91 -22.92 5.84
N GLU A 293 2.18 -23.30 5.79
CA GLU A 293 3.06 -23.33 6.94
C GLU A 293 3.99 -22.11 6.88
N ALA A 294 4.05 -21.35 7.97
CA ALA A 294 4.84 -20.14 8.03
C ALA A 294 5.63 -20.04 9.35
N MET A 295 6.86 -19.58 9.25
CA MET A 295 7.71 -19.23 10.38
C MET A 295 8.27 -17.83 10.17
N ASN A 296 8.26 -17.00 11.20
CA ASN A 296 8.79 -15.64 11.14
C ASN A 296 9.55 -15.33 12.43
N PHE A 297 10.81 -14.98 12.30
CA PHE A 297 11.65 -14.55 13.41
C PHE A 297 12.16 -13.14 13.13
N ARG A 298 12.15 -12.29 14.14
CA ARG A 298 12.73 -10.95 14.05
C ARG A 298 13.47 -10.62 15.34
N LEU A 299 14.61 -9.98 15.18
CA LEU A 299 15.40 -9.39 16.24
C LEU A 299 15.56 -7.90 15.95
N ASP A 300 15.31 -7.09 16.95
CA ASP A 300 15.46 -5.64 16.89
C ASP A 300 16.41 -5.22 18.01
N ALA A 301 17.34 -4.33 17.70
CA ALA A 301 18.22 -3.71 18.67
C ALA A 301 18.34 -2.22 18.39
N SER A 302 18.15 -1.39 19.39
CA SER A 302 18.42 0.04 19.29
C SER A 302 19.07 0.57 20.55
N TYR A 303 19.86 1.63 20.37
CA TYR A 303 20.52 2.31 21.45
C TYR A 303 20.38 3.83 21.31
N GLN A 304 19.83 4.45 22.35
CA GLN A 304 19.73 5.88 22.46
C GLN A 304 21.05 6.41 23.03
N LEU A 305 21.90 6.97 22.16
CA LEU A 305 23.20 7.51 22.54
C LEU A 305 23.07 8.73 23.46
N ASP A 306 22.12 9.61 23.14
CA ASP A 306 21.73 10.78 23.92
C ASP A 306 20.29 11.23 23.56
N ALA A 307 19.84 12.38 24.05
CA ALA A 307 18.48 12.89 23.80
C ALA A 307 18.13 13.07 22.31
N ASN A 308 19.14 13.25 21.46
CA ASN A 308 18.98 13.56 20.03
C ASN A 308 19.47 12.45 19.10
N ASN A 309 20.24 11.47 19.58
CA ASN A 309 20.97 10.50 18.77
C ASN A 309 20.57 9.09 19.09
N SER A 310 20.15 8.32 18.10
CA SER A 310 19.87 6.90 18.20
C SER A 310 20.44 6.11 17.03
N ILE A 311 20.91 4.90 17.32
CA ILE A 311 21.34 3.92 16.34
C ILE A 311 20.56 2.62 16.55
N GLY A 312 20.27 1.89 15.50
CA GLY A 312 19.61 0.62 15.64
C GLY A 312 19.80 -0.29 14.44
N ALA A 313 19.48 -1.55 14.67
CA ALA A 313 19.49 -2.58 13.65
C ALA A 313 18.31 -3.54 13.86
N ASN A 314 17.80 -4.09 12.77
CA ASN A 314 16.90 -5.21 12.82
C ASN A 314 17.33 -6.33 11.85
N PHE A 315 16.96 -7.55 12.20
CA PHE A 315 17.15 -8.72 11.39
C PHE A 315 15.84 -9.51 11.36
N GLY A 316 15.42 -9.91 10.17
CA GLY A 316 14.20 -10.70 9.94
C GLY A 316 14.49 -11.95 9.14
N PHE A 317 13.89 -13.06 9.55
CA PHE A 317 13.87 -14.32 8.82
C PHE A 317 12.44 -14.81 8.69
N LEU A 318 11.94 -14.89 7.45
CA LEU A 318 10.64 -15.47 7.12
C LEU A 318 10.88 -16.74 6.30
N ARG A 319 10.24 -17.82 6.70
CA ARG A 319 10.26 -19.07 5.97
C ARG A 319 8.84 -19.65 5.89
N ASN A 320 8.44 -19.98 4.67
CA ASN A 320 7.32 -20.86 4.40
C ASN A 320 7.92 -22.21 3.96
N PRO A 321 8.09 -23.16 4.90
CA PRO A 321 8.72 -24.43 4.58
C PRO A 321 7.87 -25.27 3.64
N LYS A 322 6.54 -25.09 3.72
CA LYS A 322 5.57 -25.78 2.91
C LYS A 322 4.34 -24.91 2.73
N GLN A 323 4.03 -24.63 1.49
CA GLN A 323 2.71 -24.16 1.08
C GLN A 323 2.24 -25.08 -0.04
N THR A 324 1.08 -25.70 0.13
CA THR A 324 0.46 -26.54 -0.90
C THR A 324 -0.90 -25.98 -1.24
N CYS A 325 -1.22 -25.97 -2.52
CA CYS A 325 -2.56 -25.68 -3.02
C CYS A 325 -3.04 -26.87 -3.82
N GLU A 326 -4.18 -27.42 -3.45
CA GLU A 326 -4.91 -28.41 -4.23
C GLU A 326 -6.19 -27.77 -4.72
N GLY A 327 -6.35 -27.70 -6.03
CA GLY A 327 -7.48 -27.01 -6.65
C GLY A 327 -8.08 -27.76 -7.83
N ASN A 328 -9.39 -27.62 -7.98
CA ASN A 328 -10.13 -28.05 -9.14
C ASN A 328 -10.70 -26.81 -9.83
N MET A 329 -10.62 -26.78 -11.15
CA MET A 329 -11.19 -25.74 -11.99
C MET A 329 -11.97 -26.37 -13.12
N THR A 330 -13.27 -26.07 -13.18
CA THR A 330 -14.13 -26.39 -14.30
C THR A 330 -14.34 -25.14 -15.13
N THR A 331 -14.06 -25.23 -16.44
CA THR A 331 -14.17 -24.10 -17.36
C THR A 331 -15.08 -24.50 -18.51
N ALA A 332 -15.93 -23.57 -18.93
CA ALA A 332 -16.70 -23.69 -20.18
C ALA A 332 -16.55 -22.39 -20.97
N ILE A 333 -16.41 -22.53 -22.30
CA ILE A 333 -16.18 -21.44 -23.23
C ILE A 333 -17.28 -21.42 -24.27
N TRP A 334 -17.85 -20.26 -24.50
CA TRP A 334 -18.84 -19.99 -25.53
C TRP A 334 -18.30 -18.99 -26.53
N GLN A 335 -18.66 -19.19 -27.79
CA GLN A 335 -18.51 -18.22 -28.86
C GLN A 335 -19.91 -17.76 -29.27
N ASP A 336 -20.22 -16.47 -28.96
CA ASP A 336 -21.59 -15.93 -28.97
C ASP A 336 -22.49 -16.71 -27.98
N GLU A 337 -23.47 -17.49 -28.48
CA GLU A 337 -24.38 -18.29 -27.67
C GLU A 337 -24.01 -19.79 -27.65
N ASP A 338 -23.13 -20.24 -28.56
CA ASP A 338 -22.76 -21.62 -28.71
C ASP A 338 -21.58 -22.01 -27.82
N GLN A 339 -21.72 -23.03 -27.01
CA GLN A 339 -20.60 -23.59 -26.26
C GLN A 339 -19.65 -24.28 -27.24
N THR A 340 -18.37 -23.91 -27.19
CA THR A 340 -17.32 -24.45 -28.07
C THR A 340 -16.39 -25.42 -27.35
N GLU A 341 -16.12 -25.15 -26.06
CA GLU A 341 -15.13 -25.90 -25.30
C GLU A 341 -15.56 -26.08 -23.85
N SER A 342 -15.06 -27.14 -23.22
CA SER A 342 -15.10 -27.33 -21.77
C SER A 342 -13.81 -27.97 -21.28
N SER A 343 -13.40 -27.67 -20.05
CA SER A 343 -12.28 -28.34 -19.40
C SER A 343 -12.52 -28.54 -17.91
N ASP A 344 -12.00 -29.65 -17.40
CA ASP A 344 -11.87 -29.95 -15.98
C ASP A 344 -10.40 -30.13 -15.65
N SER A 345 -9.89 -29.26 -14.77
CA SER A 345 -8.49 -29.25 -14.36
C SER A 345 -8.35 -29.54 -12.88
N HIS A 346 -7.38 -30.38 -12.53
CA HIS A 346 -6.94 -30.61 -11.16
C HIS A 346 -5.48 -30.20 -11.03
N ALA A 347 -5.20 -29.22 -10.19
CA ALA A 347 -3.87 -28.69 -9.96
C ALA A 347 -3.40 -28.94 -8.53
N ASN A 348 -2.15 -29.41 -8.40
CA ASN A 348 -1.44 -29.49 -7.15
C ASN A 348 -0.20 -28.63 -7.23
N SER A 349 -0.07 -27.66 -6.33
CA SER A 349 1.14 -26.85 -6.19
C SER A 349 1.87 -27.12 -4.87
N PHE A 350 3.17 -26.98 -4.93
CA PHE A 350 4.05 -27.01 -3.76
C PHE A 350 5.01 -25.84 -3.84
N GLU A 351 4.92 -24.92 -2.87
CA GLU A 351 5.75 -23.73 -2.80
C GLU A 351 6.59 -23.72 -1.53
N GLN A 352 7.86 -23.28 -1.68
CA GLN A 352 8.78 -23.01 -0.58
C GLN A 352 9.37 -21.62 -0.72
N LYS A 353 9.27 -20.83 0.33
CA LYS A 353 9.80 -19.46 0.35
C LYS A 353 10.71 -19.23 1.55
N SER A 354 11.81 -18.54 1.33
CA SER A 354 12.69 -18.03 2.40
C SER A 354 13.03 -16.58 2.13
N THR A 355 12.98 -15.75 3.15
CA THR A 355 13.36 -14.34 3.06
C THR A 355 14.20 -13.96 4.26
N LEU A 356 15.36 -13.38 4.01
CA LEU A 356 16.21 -12.73 5.01
C LEU A 356 16.17 -11.23 4.77
N SER A 357 16.04 -10.47 5.82
CA SER A 357 16.07 -9.00 5.76
C SER A 357 16.90 -8.45 6.90
N SER A 358 17.61 -7.38 6.66
CA SER A 358 18.25 -6.60 7.72
C SER A 358 18.16 -5.11 7.40
N ASN A 359 18.15 -4.32 8.45
CA ASN A 359 18.19 -2.88 8.37
C ASN A 359 19.13 -2.34 9.43
N VAL A 360 19.88 -1.30 9.10
CA VAL A 360 20.69 -0.53 10.05
C VAL A 360 20.36 0.94 9.84
N TYR A 361 20.18 1.68 10.91
CA TYR A 361 19.87 3.10 10.85
C TYR A 361 20.60 3.91 11.91
N TYR A 362 20.80 5.18 11.61
CA TYR A 362 21.19 6.22 12.54
C TYR A 362 20.32 7.44 12.31
N VAL A 363 19.72 7.96 13.36
CA VAL A 363 18.96 9.22 13.34
C VAL A 363 19.46 10.09 14.46
N GLY A 364 19.91 11.30 14.14
CA GLY A 364 20.46 12.15 15.17
C GLY A 364 20.84 13.56 14.73
N LYS A 365 21.45 14.29 15.67
CA LYS A 365 21.97 15.64 15.47
C LYS A 365 23.37 15.77 16.05
N ILE A 366 24.30 16.30 15.24
CA ILE A 366 25.64 16.71 15.67
C ILE A 366 25.71 18.24 15.59
N GLY A 367 25.61 18.91 16.75
CA GLY A 367 25.42 20.36 16.78
C GLY A 367 24.10 20.77 16.10
N LYS A 368 24.18 21.55 15.02
CA LYS A 368 23.02 21.96 14.21
C LYS A 368 22.72 21.02 13.04
N LEU A 369 23.64 20.10 12.72
CA LEU A 369 23.51 19.18 11.59
C LEU A 369 22.62 18.00 12.00
N GLY A 370 21.46 17.87 11.39
CA GLY A 370 20.61 16.69 11.45
C GLY A 370 21.13 15.62 10.48
N ILE A 371 21.16 14.37 10.92
CA ILE A 371 21.61 13.20 10.13
C ILE A 371 20.54 12.12 10.22
N ASP A 372 20.10 11.62 9.08
CA ASP A 372 19.17 10.50 8.95
C ASP A 372 19.78 9.52 7.93
N PHE A 373 20.34 8.43 8.44
CA PHE A 373 20.95 7.37 7.65
C PHE A 373 20.16 6.08 7.82
N ASN A 374 19.92 5.40 6.72
CA ASN A 374 19.20 4.14 6.70
C ASN A 374 19.77 3.23 5.60
N THR A 375 19.97 1.96 5.90
CA THR A 375 20.35 0.95 4.89
C THR A 375 19.56 -0.33 5.10
N ASP A 376 19.00 -0.85 4.02
CA ASP A 376 18.23 -2.09 3.97
C ASP A 376 18.98 -3.13 3.13
N TRP A 377 18.99 -4.34 3.58
CA TRP A 377 19.38 -5.50 2.80
C TRP A 377 18.28 -6.55 2.84
N LEU A 378 17.99 -7.14 1.68
CA LEU A 378 16.98 -8.19 1.56
C LEU A 378 17.45 -9.26 0.59
N TRP A 379 17.27 -10.51 0.98
CA TRP A 379 17.42 -11.67 0.12
C TRP A 379 16.16 -12.54 0.23
N SER A 380 15.67 -13.01 -0.91
CA SER A 380 14.52 -13.90 -0.97
C SER A 380 14.73 -14.97 -2.03
N LYS A 381 14.27 -16.18 -1.72
CA LYS A 381 14.20 -17.30 -2.65
C LYS A 381 12.80 -17.91 -2.57
N ASN A 382 12.22 -18.17 -3.74
CA ASN A 382 10.93 -18.82 -3.89
C ASN A 382 11.03 -19.92 -4.95
N ASN A 383 10.66 -21.14 -4.59
CA ASN A 383 10.56 -22.30 -5.48
C ASN A 383 9.13 -22.79 -5.46
N GLU A 384 8.59 -23.04 -6.63
CA GLU A 384 7.22 -23.55 -6.79
C GLU A 384 7.17 -24.63 -7.86
N ASP A 385 6.57 -25.75 -7.52
CA ASP A 385 6.29 -26.88 -8.40
C ASP A 385 4.79 -27.02 -8.57
N VAL A 386 4.28 -27.06 -9.80
CA VAL A 386 2.85 -27.24 -10.07
C VAL A 386 2.66 -28.38 -11.04
N VAL A 387 1.76 -29.30 -10.68
CA VAL A 387 1.31 -30.38 -11.54
C VAL A 387 -0.18 -30.17 -11.84
N THR A 388 -0.51 -29.89 -13.09
CA THR A 388 -1.89 -29.72 -13.55
C THR A 388 -2.28 -30.90 -14.45
N LYS A 389 -3.34 -31.59 -14.10
CA LYS A 389 -4.00 -32.59 -14.94
C LYS A 389 -5.27 -31.98 -15.47
N GLU A 390 -5.44 -31.99 -16.77
CA GLU A 390 -6.58 -31.40 -17.44
C GLU A 390 -7.22 -32.40 -18.39
N GLN A 391 -8.54 -32.43 -18.38
CA GLN A 391 -9.36 -33.03 -19.42
C GLN A 391 -10.09 -31.90 -20.14
N TYR A 392 -9.89 -31.79 -21.44
CA TYR A 392 -10.56 -30.76 -22.25
C TYR A 392 -11.28 -31.41 -23.43
N GLN A 393 -12.37 -30.79 -23.83
CA GLN A 393 -13.22 -31.27 -24.91
C GLN A 393 -13.73 -30.09 -25.74
N GLU A 394 -13.47 -30.14 -27.03
CA GLU A 394 -14.15 -29.31 -28.01
C GLU A 394 -15.47 -29.96 -28.40
N VAL A 395 -16.50 -29.16 -28.64
CA VAL A 395 -17.82 -29.67 -29.03
C VAL A 395 -17.75 -30.49 -30.34
N GLY A 396 -18.19 -31.76 -30.30
CA GLY A 396 -18.13 -32.68 -31.44
C GLY A 396 -16.82 -33.45 -31.58
N MET A 397 -15.88 -33.29 -30.65
CA MET A 397 -14.64 -34.07 -30.58
C MET A 397 -14.59 -34.91 -29.31
N ASP A 398 -13.77 -35.97 -29.35
CA ASP A 398 -13.50 -36.78 -28.17
C ASP A 398 -12.70 -35.99 -27.13
N ALA A 399 -12.99 -36.24 -25.84
CA ALA A 399 -12.25 -35.61 -24.74
C ALA A 399 -10.77 -36.04 -24.78
N GLN A 400 -9.90 -35.06 -24.59
CA GLN A 400 -8.46 -35.25 -24.52
C GLN A 400 -7.96 -34.96 -23.10
N SER A 401 -6.92 -35.67 -22.68
CA SER A 401 -6.30 -35.48 -21.37
C SER A 401 -4.84 -35.09 -21.53
N GLN A 402 -4.42 -34.17 -20.71
CA GLN A 402 -3.03 -33.73 -20.64
C GLN A 402 -2.55 -33.55 -19.19
N THR A 403 -1.25 -33.65 -19.01
CA THR A 403 -0.60 -33.31 -17.75
C THR A 403 0.49 -32.29 -18.03
N VAL A 404 0.42 -31.15 -17.35
CA VAL A 404 1.40 -30.09 -17.44
C VAL A 404 2.13 -29.99 -16.10
N ASN A 405 3.45 -30.08 -16.14
CA ASN A 405 4.31 -29.85 -14.99
C ASN A 405 5.04 -28.52 -15.18
N SER A 406 4.97 -27.64 -14.21
CA SER A 406 5.76 -26.40 -14.23
C SER A 406 6.60 -26.23 -12.98
N LEU A 407 7.81 -25.70 -13.17
CA LEU A 407 8.80 -25.43 -12.13
C LEU A 407 9.18 -23.95 -12.17
N THR A 408 9.07 -23.29 -11.04
CA THR A 408 9.48 -21.89 -10.89
C THR A 408 10.58 -21.76 -9.83
N ASP A 409 11.72 -21.11 -10.16
CA ASP A 409 12.77 -20.68 -9.21
C ASP A 409 12.94 -19.16 -9.33
N LYS A 410 12.59 -18.41 -8.28
CA LYS A 410 12.75 -16.97 -8.21
C LYS A 410 13.72 -16.60 -7.10
N LYS A 411 14.68 -15.74 -7.41
CA LYS A 411 15.59 -15.17 -6.41
C LYS A 411 15.60 -13.66 -6.53
N TYR A 412 15.66 -13.02 -5.38
CA TYR A 412 15.64 -11.57 -5.26
C TYR A 412 16.69 -11.13 -4.24
N ARG A 413 17.46 -10.10 -4.59
CA ARG A 413 18.39 -9.41 -3.69
C ARG A 413 18.17 -7.90 -3.83
N LEU A 414 18.19 -7.21 -2.72
CA LEU A 414 18.12 -5.76 -2.65
C LEU A 414 19.15 -5.26 -1.64
N LEU A 415 19.89 -4.24 -2.02
CA LEU A 415 20.59 -3.34 -1.13
C LEU A 415 20.07 -1.93 -1.39
N ALA A 416 19.64 -1.22 -0.36
CA ALA A 416 19.18 0.17 -0.49
C ALA A 416 19.72 1.00 0.66
N SER A 417 20.36 2.13 0.36
CA SER A 417 20.94 3.03 1.36
C SER A 417 20.47 4.45 1.09
N LYS A 418 20.13 5.20 2.14
CA LYS A 418 19.70 6.58 2.09
C LYS A 418 20.39 7.38 3.18
N LEU A 419 20.92 8.54 2.82
CA LEU A 419 21.48 9.53 3.74
C LEU A 419 20.79 10.87 3.49
N VAL A 420 20.29 11.48 4.55
CA VAL A 420 19.76 12.85 4.53
C VAL A 420 20.48 13.67 5.59
N LEU A 421 21.01 14.80 5.19
CA LEU A 421 21.62 15.80 6.04
C LEU A 421 20.70 17.02 6.05
N SER A 422 20.36 17.54 7.23
CA SER A 422 19.56 18.75 7.38
C SER A 422 20.28 19.78 8.26
N TYR A 423 20.20 21.05 7.87
CA TYR A 423 20.84 22.13 8.57
C TYR A 423 19.94 23.37 8.60
N PRO A 424 19.74 24.00 9.77
CA PRO A 424 18.99 25.23 9.87
C PRO A 424 19.78 26.39 9.22
N LEU A 425 19.20 26.98 8.18
CA LEU A 425 19.83 28.04 7.38
C LEU A 425 18.82 29.15 7.11
N LEU A 426 19.22 30.42 7.33
CA LEU A 426 18.43 31.61 7.00
C LEU A 426 16.96 31.58 7.49
N GLY A 427 16.72 31.05 8.68
CA GLY A 427 15.37 30.94 9.26
C GLY A 427 14.49 29.84 8.65
N GLY A 428 15.09 28.97 7.83
CA GLY A 428 14.50 27.78 7.27
C GLY A 428 15.38 26.54 7.52
N GLU A 429 15.12 25.47 6.79
CA GLU A 429 15.88 24.22 6.81
C GLU A 429 16.40 23.89 5.41
N LEU A 430 17.70 23.70 5.29
CA LEU A 430 18.35 23.16 4.11
C LEU A 430 18.53 21.66 4.29
N SER A 431 18.08 20.86 3.33
CA SER A 431 18.25 19.40 3.30
C SER A 431 19.03 18.99 2.06
N LEU A 432 20.08 18.19 2.25
CA LEU A 432 20.84 17.53 1.20
C LEU A 432 20.75 16.02 1.42
N GLY A 433 20.52 15.24 0.39
CA GLY A 433 20.46 13.81 0.55
C GLY A 433 20.84 13.04 -0.70
N GLY A 434 21.19 11.77 -0.48
CA GLY A 434 21.46 10.80 -1.51
C GLY A 434 20.81 9.46 -1.20
N GLU A 435 20.49 8.72 -2.24
CA GLU A 435 19.91 7.39 -2.16
C GLU A 435 20.55 6.50 -3.23
N TYR A 436 20.95 5.31 -2.84
CA TYR A 436 21.44 4.27 -3.73
C TYR A 436 20.69 3.00 -3.50
N SER A 437 20.23 2.35 -4.56
CA SER A 437 19.68 1.00 -4.48
C SER A 437 20.21 0.13 -5.61
N ASN A 438 20.43 -1.14 -5.28
CA ASN A 438 20.77 -2.17 -6.25
C ASN A 438 19.85 -3.37 -6.04
N THR A 439 19.17 -3.76 -7.11
CA THR A 439 18.24 -4.89 -7.15
C THR A 439 18.76 -5.91 -8.15
N HIS A 440 18.76 -7.16 -7.74
CA HIS A 440 19.07 -8.29 -8.62
C HIS A 440 17.96 -9.33 -8.51
N ARG A 441 17.32 -9.64 -9.63
CA ARG A 441 16.24 -10.63 -9.74
C ARG A 441 16.60 -11.68 -10.77
N THR A 442 16.35 -12.94 -10.46
CA THR A 442 16.36 -14.04 -11.43
C THR A 442 15.04 -14.77 -11.35
N SER A 443 14.51 -15.14 -12.49
CA SER A 443 13.31 -15.96 -12.63
C SER A 443 13.58 -17.05 -13.64
N LYS A 444 13.41 -18.29 -13.22
CA LYS A 444 13.43 -19.46 -14.12
C LYS A 444 12.07 -20.11 -14.05
N TYR A 445 11.48 -20.32 -15.21
CA TYR A 445 10.24 -21.03 -15.38
C TYR A 445 10.46 -22.14 -16.41
N GLN A 446 10.14 -23.36 -16.04
CA GLN A 446 10.23 -24.52 -16.92
C GLN A 446 8.88 -25.21 -16.96
N VAL A 447 8.46 -25.65 -18.13
CA VAL A 447 7.19 -26.30 -18.33
C VAL A 447 7.33 -27.54 -19.23
N VAL A 448 6.64 -28.61 -18.88
CA VAL A 448 6.63 -29.84 -19.65
C VAL A 448 5.19 -30.35 -19.76
N PRO A 449 4.68 -30.53 -20.97
CA PRO A 449 5.30 -30.27 -22.29
C PRO A 449 5.33 -28.75 -22.63
N THR A 450 6.26 -28.36 -23.50
CA THR A 450 6.53 -26.94 -23.86
C THR A 450 5.62 -26.40 -24.97
N ASN A 451 4.67 -27.19 -25.46
CA ASN A 451 3.80 -26.81 -26.58
C ASN A 451 2.75 -25.75 -26.25
N PHE A 452 2.47 -25.47 -24.96
CA PHE A 452 1.49 -24.48 -24.53
C PHE A 452 2.13 -23.15 -24.11
N VAL A 453 3.21 -23.22 -23.34
CA VAL A 453 3.94 -22.06 -22.82
C VAL A 453 5.43 -22.33 -22.95
N SER A 454 6.19 -21.32 -23.35
CA SER A 454 7.65 -21.43 -23.43
C SER A 454 8.29 -21.33 -22.05
N ASP A 455 9.41 -22.03 -21.87
CA ASP A 455 10.31 -21.79 -20.75
C ASP A 455 10.76 -20.32 -20.70
N ASP A 456 11.08 -19.83 -19.52
CA ASP A 456 11.71 -18.51 -19.30
C ASP A 456 12.93 -18.68 -18.38
N ASP A 457 14.03 -18.03 -18.73
CA ASP A 457 15.20 -17.83 -17.86
C ASP A 457 15.61 -16.36 -17.97
N SER A 458 15.10 -15.56 -17.06
CA SER A 458 15.30 -14.14 -17.07
C SER A 458 16.10 -13.64 -15.85
N ARG A 459 16.88 -12.59 -16.08
CA ARG A 459 17.63 -11.88 -15.06
C ARG A 459 17.48 -10.38 -15.27
N VAL A 460 17.15 -9.68 -14.19
CA VAL A 460 17.07 -8.23 -14.14
C VAL A 460 18.06 -7.72 -13.11
N THR A 461 18.89 -6.76 -13.51
CA THR A 461 19.69 -5.95 -12.59
C THR A 461 19.28 -4.49 -12.73
N GLU A 462 19.00 -3.85 -11.61
CA GLU A 462 18.63 -2.45 -11.57
C GLU A 462 19.46 -1.74 -10.50
N SER A 463 20.17 -0.71 -10.89
CA SER A 463 20.89 0.18 -9.99
C SER A 463 20.31 1.58 -10.11
N MET A 464 19.91 2.16 -9.00
CA MET A 464 19.43 3.53 -8.93
C MET A 464 20.32 4.35 -8.00
N ALA A 465 20.78 5.48 -8.49
CA ALA A 465 21.45 6.49 -7.68
C ALA A 465 20.70 7.80 -7.79
N SER A 466 20.47 8.47 -6.67
CA SER A 466 19.83 9.79 -6.67
C SER A 466 20.47 10.72 -5.66
N SER A 467 20.38 12.02 -5.94
CA SER A 467 20.74 13.08 -5.01
C SER A 467 19.68 14.18 -5.05
N PHE A 468 19.48 14.86 -3.94
CA PHE A 468 18.56 15.99 -3.86
C PHE A 468 19.10 17.09 -2.96
N LEU A 469 18.65 18.31 -3.26
CA LEU A 469 18.82 19.50 -2.45
C LEU A 469 17.43 20.14 -2.28
N ALA A 470 17.03 20.45 -1.06
CA ALA A 470 15.76 21.09 -0.77
C ALA A 470 15.95 22.17 0.30
N TYR A 471 15.25 23.27 0.17
CA TYR A 471 15.18 24.32 1.18
C TYR A 471 13.73 24.61 1.50
N SER A 472 13.40 24.65 2.78
CA SER A 472 12.05 24.97 3.26
C SER A 472 12.10 26.09 4.30
N ARG A 473 11.13 27.01 4.22
CA ARG A 473 10.98 28.11 5.18
C ARG A 473 9.54 28.52 5.36
N ASN A 474 9.16 28.84 6.58
CA ASN A 474 7.86 29.40 6.94
C ASN A 474 7.95 30.92 7.08
N PHE A 475 7.03 31.63 6.43
CA PHE A 475 6.84 33.09 6.51
C PHE A 475 5.44 33.35 7.10
N GLY A 476 5.32 33.33 8.43
CA GLY A 476 4.02 33.38 9.09
C GLY A 476 3.13 32.22 8.67
N ASN A 477 2.00 32.50 8.04
CA ASN A 477 1.04 31.49 7.56
C ASN A 477 1.39 30.89 6.19
N VAL A 478 2.48 31.35 5.55
CA VAL A 478 2.91 30.85 4.24
C VAL A 478 4.13 29.94 4.41
N SER A 479 4.03 28.71 3.93
CA SER A 479 5.16 27.78 3.84
C SER A 479 5.66 27.69 2.41
N MET A 480 6.97 27.85 2.24
CA MET A 480 7.65 27.72 0.94
C MET A 480 8.63 26.56 1.00
N GLU A 481 8.63 25.73 -0.03
CA GLU A 481 9.63 24.68 -0.25
C GLU A 481 10.09 24.74 -1.71
N ALA A 482 11.40 24.71 -1.91
CA ALA A 482 12.03 24.60 -3.21
C ALA A 482 13.06 23.47 -3.17
N GLY A 483 13.13 22.67 -4.21
CA GLY A 483 14.06 21.54 -4.24
C GLY A 483 14.37 21.06 -5.64
N LEU A 484 15.55 20.47 -5.77
CA LEU A 484 16.06 19.84 -6.96
C LEU A 484 16.42 18.39 -6.64
N ARG A 485 16.03 17.46 -7.48
CA ARG A 485 16.41 16.04 -7.39
C ARG A 485 16.88 15.55 -8.75
N TYR A 486 17.99 14.84 -8.73
CA TYR A 486 18.53 14.10 -9.86
C TYR A 486 18.44 12.61 -9.57
N GLU A 487 17.97 11.83 -10.53
CA GLU A 487 17.91 10.37 -10.46
C GLU A 487 18.58 9.77 -11.69
N TYR A 488 19.42 8.78 -11.47
CA TYR A 488 20.02 7.95 -12.49
C TYR A 488 19.62 6.50 -12.25
N ILE A 489 19.07 5.85 -13.26
CA ILE A 489 18.64 4.45 -13.21
C ILE A 489 19.37 3.70 -14.32
N ASP A 490 20.08 2.65 -13.94
CA ASP A 490 20.68 1.67 -14.84
C ASP A 490 19.90 0.36 -14.71
N PHE A 491 19.23 -0.03 -15.78
CA PHE A 491 18.38 -1.21 -15.84
C PHE A 491 18.86 -2.13 -16.95
N ASN A 492 19.18 -3.38 -16.61
CA ASN A 492 19.68 -4.37 -17.55
C ASN A 492 18.81 -5.64 -17.48
N TYR A 493 18.30 -6.05 -18.63
CA TYR A 493 17.52 -7.26 -18.80
C TYR A 493 18.28 -8.30 -19.61
N TYR A 494 18.29 -9.53 -19.10
CA TYR A 494 18.90 -10.69 -19.77
C TYR A 494 17.89 -11.80 -19.89
N GLU A 495 17.92 -12.50 -21.01
CA GLU A 495 17.08 -13.66 -21.30
C GLU A 495 18.00 -14.80 -21.76
N TYR A 496 17.90 -15.97 -21.11
CA TYR A 496 18.83 -17.10 -21.31
C TYR A 496 20.31 -16.70 -21.30
N GLY A 497 20.66 -15.82 -20.36
CA GLY A 497 22.01 -15.29 -20.21
C GLY A 497 22.45 -14.26 -21.25
N LYS A 498 21.64 -13.97 -22.28
CA LYS A 498 21.92 -12.96 -23.30
C LYS A 498 21.33 -11.61 -22.90
N TYR A 499 22.12 -10.55 -23.05
CA TYR A 499 21.65 -9.19 -22.86
C TYR A 499 20.64 -8.80 -23.95
N MET A 500 19.50 -8.23 -23.53
CA MET A 500 18.38 -7.87 -24.41
C MET A 500 18.22 -6.33 -24.48
N PRO A 501 18.89 -5.65 -25.44
CA PRO A 501 18.88 -4.18 -25.50
C PRO A 501 17.48 -3.57 -25.67
N SER A 502 16.58 -4.21 -26.43
CA SER A 502 15.23 -3.73 -26.65
C SER A 502 14.38 -3.68 -25.38
N ARG A 503 14.50 -4.70 -24.51
CA ARG A 503 13.80 -4.74 -23.22
C ARG A 503 14.50 -3.87 -22.17
N THR A 504 15.82 -3.76 -22.24
CA THR A 504 16.60 -2.84 -21.43
C THR A 504 16.23 -1.39 -21.71
N ALA A 505 16.09 -1.00 -22.97
CA ALA A 505 15.72 0.38 -23.39
C ALA A 505 14.35 0.84 -22.88
N ILE A 506 13.40 -0.07 -22.65
CA ILE A 506 12.08 0.24 -22.06
C ILE A 506 12.22 0.61 -20.58
N GLY A 507 13.19 0.01 -19.87
CA GLY A 507 13.45 0.23 -18.43
C GLY A 507 14.57 1.23 -18.11
N SER A 508 15.51 1.47 -19.03
CA SER A 508 16.71 2.26 -18.80
C SER A 508 16.60 3.71 -19.26
N HIS A 509 17.33 4.60 -18.58
CA HIS A 509 17.53 6.03 -18.89
C HIS A 509 16.35 6.94 -18.60
N ARG A 510 15.86 6.92 -17.38
CA ARG A 510 15.07 8.05 -16.86
C ARG A 510 15.96 8.91 -15.97
N SER A 511 16.72 9.82 -16.58
CA SER A 511 17.23 10.98 -15.87
C SER A 511 16.06 11.93 -15.65
N ALA A 512 15.50 11.97 -14.45
CA ALA A 512 14.43 12.89 -14.11
C ALA A 512 15.01 14.02 -13.26
N CYS A 513 15.03 15.23 -13.82
CA CYS A 513 15.29 16.44 -13.06
C CYS A 513 13.94 17.03 -12.64
N ARG A 514 13.64 17.03 -11.33
CA ARG A 514 12.41 17.62 -10.79
C ARG A 514 12.75 18.94 -10.14
N CYS A 515 12.42 20.05 -10.83
CA CYS A 515 12.38 21.38 -10.23
C CYS A 515 10.99 21.59 -9.62
N LEU A 516 10.88 21.64 -8.31
CA LEU A 516 9.66 22.03 -7.62
C LEU A 516 9.76 23.53 -7.33
N TRP A 517 9.02 24.35 -8.09
CA TRP A 517 8.86 25.77 -7.85
C TRP A 517 7.92 26.01 -6.67
N ALA A 518 8.20 27.10 -5.95
CA ALA A 518 7.53 27.54 -4.75
C ALA A 518 6.02 27.31 -4.75
N ARG A 519 5.49 26.84 -3.63
CA ARG A 519 4.06 26.75 -3.37
C ARG A 519 3.64 27.78 -2.39
N TYR A 520 2.63 28.53 -2.79
CA TYR A 520 1.87 29.39 -1.91
C TYR A 520 0.73 28.59 -1.28
N ARG A 521 0.55 28.71 0.00
CA ARG A 521 -0.68 28.38 0.68
C ARG A 521 -0.96 29.46 1.70
N CYS A 522 -2.04 30.21 1.48
CA CYS A 522 -2.70 30.96 2.54
C CYS A 522 -3.51 29.98 3.37
N SER A 523 -3.31 29.95 4.67
CA SER A 523 -4.19 29.30 5.65
C SER A 523 -5.33 30.24 5.98
#